data_1ad6c956271e6ba9e0e38cbf966e85dd
#
_entry.id   1ad6c956271e6ba9e0e38cbf966e85dd
#
_cell.length_a   1.000
_cell.length_b   1.000
_cell.length_c   1.000
_cell.angle_alpha   90.00
_cell.angle_beta   90.00
_cell.angle_gamma   90.00
#
_symmetry.space_group_name_H-M   'P 1'
#
loop_
_entity.id
_entity.type
_entity.pdbx_description
1 polymer ?
#
loop_
_entity_poly.entity_id
_entity_poly.type
_entity_poly.pdbx_seq_one_letter_code
_entity_poly.pdbx_strand_id
1 'polypeptide(L)'
;MEMLLSSERRSVRRSVLVDCQVVREQGFELIGERAADLSQDGMLLLSDRAVRIGEELIVTFRVPGTRCWVDTTATVVRTVAGRRRSDRGPAIGLLFDPLPSEDNLLVRSMLERFPPTYPARELRIDYAATAAMIALS
;
A
#
# COMPACT_ATOMS: atom_id res chain seq x y z
N MET A 1 1.35 -21.15 8.55
CA MET A 1 2.08 -19.89 8.65
C MET A 1 2.53 -19.39 7.31
N GLU A 2 3.32 -20.17 6.62
CA GLU A 2 3.79 -19.79 5.32
C GLU A 2 2.65 -19.55 4.36
N MET A 3 1.59 -20.29 4.48
CA MET A 3 0.44 -20.13 3.63
C MET A 3 -0.23 -18.78 3.82
N LEU A 4 -0.27 -18.31 5.05
CA LEU A 4 -0.79 -16.99 5.33
C LEU A 4 0.05 -15.91 4.64
N LEU A 5 1.36 -16.02 4.81
CA LEU A 5 2.25 -15.07 4.17
C LEU A 5 2.12 -15.11 2.66
N SER A 6 1.99 -16.31 2.12
CA SER A 6 1.79 -16.45 0.68
C SER A 6 0.48 -15.82 0.24
N SER A 7 -0.58 -16.02 1.02
CA SER A 7 -1.86 -15.41 0.73
C SER A 7 -1.77 -13.89 0.72
N GLU A 8 -1.12 -13.34 1.73
CA GLU A 8 -0.97 -11.90 1.83
C GLU A 8 -0.21 -11.35 0.63
N ARG A 9 0.84 -12.05 0.21
CA ARG A 9 1.64 -11.62 -0.92
C ARG A 9 0.92 -11.72 -2.25
N ARG A 10 -0.14 -12.51 -2.30
CA ARG A 10 -0.90 -12.68 -3.54
C ARG A 10 -1.84 -11.55 -3.82
N SER A 11 -2.15 -10.76 -2.81
CA SER A 11 -3.00 -9.61 -3.04
C SER A 11 -2.24 -8.62 -3.89
N VAL A 12 -2.78 -8.34 -5.06
CA VAL A 12 -2.15 -7.43 -5.99
C VAL A 12 -2.37 -6.01 -5.53
N ARG A 13 -1.28 -5.29 -5.33
CA ARG A 13 -1.36 -3.87 -5.07
C ARG A 13 -1.53 -3.13 -6.37
N ARG A 14 -2.39 -2.14 -6.36
CA ARG A 14 -2.66 -1.34 -7.54
C ARG A 14 -2.14 0.07 -7.35
N SER A 15 -1.51 0.60 -8.38
CA SER A 15 -1.02 1.98 -8.38
C SER A 15 -2.19 2.92 -8.49
N VAL A 16 -2.50 3.60 -7.42
CA VAL A 16 -3.60 4.55 -7.37
C VAL A 16 -3.40 5.44 -6.16
N LEU A 17 -3.64 6.73 -6.34
CA LEU A 17 -3.62 7.65 -5.19
C LEU A 17 -4.90 7.46 -4.41
N VAL A 18 -4.75 7.23 -3.13
CA VAL A 18 -5.88 6.95 -2.23
C VAL A 18 -5.94 8.03 -1.18
N ASP A 19 -7.10 8.66 -1.06
CA ASP A 19 -7.36 9.59 0.03
C ASP A 19 -7.61 8.78 1.28
N CYS A 20 -6.93 9.12 2.36
CA CYS A 20 -7.04 8.37 3.60
C CYS A 20 -6.72 9.25 4.78
N GLN A 21 -7.01 8.74 5.95
CA GLN A 21 -6.56 9.31 7.22
C GLN A 21 -6.02 8.17 8.03
N VAL A 22 -4.72 8.25 8.32
CA VAL A 22 -4.06 7.24 9.13
C VAL A 22 -3.57 7.94 10.39
N VAL A 23 -4.06 7.48 11.53
CA VAL A 23 -3.77 8.14 12.80
C VAL A 23 -3.22 7.15 13.81
N ARG A 24 -2.35 7.68 14.67
CA ARG A 24 -1.91 6.97 15.86
C ARG A 24 -2.95 7.21 16.94
N GLU A 25 -3.46 6.14 17.54
CA GLU A 25 -4.52 6.28 18.52
C GLU A 25 -4.13 7.16 19.68
N GLN A 26 -2.92 7.00 20.17
CA GLN A 26 -2.43 7.86 21.24
C GLN A 26 -2.24 9.28 20.72
N GLY A 27 -3.00 10.22 21.27
CA GLY A 27 -2.92 11.61 20.91
C GLY A 27 -3.58 11.95 19.58
N PHE A 28 -4.17 10.97 18.91
CA PHE A 28 -4.79 11.15 17.60
C PHE A 28 -3.86 11.85 16.61
N GLU A 29 -2.60 11.46 16.66
CA GLU A 29 -1.61 12.04 15.75
C GLU A 29 -1.85 11.57 14.33
N LEU A 30 -1.98 12.51 13.40
CA LEU A 30 -2.14 12.19 11.99
C LEU A 30 -0.80 11.75 11.42
N ILE A 31 -0.76 10.55 10.89
CA ILE A 31 0.45 9.97 10.31
C ILE A 31 0.52 10.22 8.82
N GLY A 32 -0.62 10.18 8.13
CA GLY A 32 -0.64 10.45 6.71
C GLY A 32 -2.04 10.55 6.16
N GLU A 33 -2.16 11.12 4.95
CA GLU A 33 -3.45 11.37 4.31
C GLU A 33 -3.52 10.87 2.87
N ARG A 34 -2.43 10.31 2.36
CA ARG A 34 -2.40 9.81 0.99
C ARG A 34 -1.62 8.52 0.92
N ALA A 35 -2.14 7.59 0.16
CA ALA A 35 -1.44 6.35 -0.16
C ALA A 35 -1.16 6.30 -1.66
N ALA A 36 -0.07 5.67 -2.02
CA ALA A 36 0.38 5.57 -3.40
C ALA A 36 -0.07 4.27 -4.07
N ASP A 37 -0.47 3.29 -3.27
CA ASP A 37 -1.03 2.05 -3.78
C ASP A 37 -2.01 1.48 -2.77
N LEU A 38 -2.80 0.53 -3.21
CA LEU A 38 -3.80 -0.10 -2.38
C LEU A 38 -4.02 -1.53 -2.84
N SER A 39 -4.19 -2.42 -1.87
CA SER A 39 -4.71 -3.76 -2.10
C SER A 39 -5.75 -4.03 -1.02
N GLN A 40 -6.40 -5.18 -1.09
CA GLN A 40 -7.33 -5.54 -0.03
C GLN A 40 -6.63 -5.83 1.30
N ASP A 41 -5.32 -6.00 1.28
CA ASP A 41 -4.55 -6.35 2.48
C ASP A 41 -3.73 -5.19 3.03
N GLY A 42 -3.59 -4.12 2.31
CA GLY A 42 -2.76 -3.02 2.79
C GLY A 42 -2.57 -1.89 1.82
N MET A 43 -1.71 -0.96 2.21
CA MET A 43 -1.40 0.21 1.39
C MET A 43 0.01 0.70 1.65
N LEU A 44 0.51 1.50 0.72
CA LEU A 44 1.76 2.23 0.90
C LEU A 44 1.40 3.68 1.19
N LEU A 45 1.50 4.05 2.46
CA LEU A 45 1.14 5.39 2.90
C LEU A 45 2.30 6.35 2.65
N LEU A 46 2.02 7.46 2.00
CA LEU A 46 3.02 8.50 1.80
C LEU A 46 3.13 9.31 3.08
N SER A 47 4.28 9.22 3.75
CA SER A 47 4.47 9.88 5.04
C SER A 47 5.94 9.85 5.43
N ASP A 48 6.39 10.94 6.03
CA ASP A 48 7.72 11.02 6.62
C ASP A 48 7.68 10.96 8.16
N ARG A 49 6.51 10.66 8.71
CA ARG A 49 6.36 10.56 10.16
C ARG A 49 7.07 9.34 10.71
N ALA A 50 7.60 9.49 11.90
CA ALA A 50 8.30 8.40 12.57
C ALA A 50 7.30 7.37 13.08
N VAL A 51 7.49 6.12 12.67
CA VAL A 51 6.68 5.00 13.12
C VAL A 51 7.61 3.82 13.39
N ARG A 52 7.11 2.86 14.13
CA ARG A 52 7.85 1.64 14.44
C ARG A 52 7.26 0.46 13.70
N ILE A 53 8.12 -0.41 13.21
CA ILE A 53 7.67 -1.68 12.64
C ILE A 53 6.89 -2.43 13.73
N GLY A 54 5.69 -2.89 13.38
CA GLY A 54 4.80 -3.56 14.33
C GLY A 54 3.81 -2.63 15.02
N GLU A 55 3.98 -1.34 14.85
CA GLU A 55 3.05 -0.38 15.42
C GLU A 55 1.68 -0.49 14.74
N GLU A 56 0.61 -0.34 15.51
CA GLU A 56 -0.74 -0.43 15.01
C GLU A 56 -1.32 0.96 14.84
N LEU A 57 -1.93 1.21 13.69
CA LEU A 57 -2.50 2.52 13.35
C LEU A 57 -3.96 2.33 12.93
N ILE A 58 -4.73 3.40 13.11
CA ILE A 58 -6.13 3.41 12.68
C ILE A 58 -6.18 3.99 11.28
N VAL A 59 -6.83 3.30 10.37
CA VAL A 59 -6.88 3.69 8.97
C VAL A 59 -8.31 3.87 8.51
N THR A 60 -8.57 4.99 7.87
CA THR A 60 -9.83 5.23 7.16
C THR A 60 -9.43 5.64 5.75
N PHE A 61 -9.92 4.94 4.76
CA PHE A 61 -9.58 5.28 3.38
C PHE A 61 -10.81 5.25 2.48
N ARG A 62 -10.75 6.06 1.43
CA ARG A 62 -11.80 6.09 0.44
C ARG A 62 -11.48 5.06 -0.65
N VAL A 63 -12.45 4.21 -0.94
CA VAL A 63 -12.28 3.23 -2.01
C VAL A 63 -12.17 3.97 -3.34
N PRO A 64 -11.10 3.77 -4.12
CA PRO A 64 -10.90 4.50 -5.37
C PRO A 64 -12.10 4.37 -6.31
N GLY A 65 -12.49 5.49 -6.91
CA GLY A 65 -13.62 5.52 -7.83
C GLY A 65 -14.97 5.54 -7.16
N THR A 66 -15.03 5.63 -5.85
CA THR A 66 -16.30 5.66 -5.10
C THR A 66 -16.29 6.77 -4.08
N ARG A 67 -17.42 6.93 -3.40
CA ARG A 67 -17.52 7.84 -2.25
C ARG A 67 -17.55 7.06 -0.94
N CYS A 68 -17.27 5.76 -1.01
CA CYS A 68 -17.33 4.90 0.17
C CYS A 68 -16.01 4.93 0.93
N TRP A 69 -16.11 5.05 2.25
CA TRP A 69 -14.96 5.01 3.13
C TRP A 69 -14.95 3.72 3.91
N VAL A 70 -13.77 3.18 4.11
CA VAL A 70 -13.57 1.94 4.85
C VAL A 70 -12.70 2.25 6.05
N ASP A 71 -13.11 1.73 7.21
CA ASP A 71 -12.35 1.85 8.44
C ASP A 71 -11.72 0.53 8.80
N THR A 72 -10.46 0.56 9.19
CA THR A 72 -9.78 -0.64 9.67
C THR A 72 -8.59 -0.22 10.52
N THR A 73 -7.91 -1.21 11.07
CA THR A 73 -6.63 -1.00 11.71
C THR A 73 -5.56 -1.65 10.85
N ALA A 74 -4.33 -1.18 11.00
CA ALA A 74 -3.24 -1.70 10.21
C ALA A 74 -1.97 -1.73 11.04
N THR A 75 -1.08 -2.63 10.66
CA THR A 75 0.22 -2.78 11.29
C THR A 75 1.30 -2.26 10.35
N VAL A 76 2.23 -1.50 10.90
CA VAL A 76 3.38 -1.03 10.14
C VAL A 76 4.30 -2.22 9.89
N VAL A 77 4.52 -2.55 8.62
CA VAL A 77 5.36 -3.69 8.26
C VAL A 77 6.68 -3.28 7.64
N ARG A 78 6.77 -2.04 7.14
CA ARG A 78 8.04 -1.53 6.64
C ARG A 78 8.00 -0.02 6.55
N THR A 79 9.19 0.56 6.43
CA THR A 79 9.34 1.99 6.16
C THR A 79 10.23 2.15 4.94
N VAL A 80 9.96 3.20 4.15
CA VAL A 80 10.72 3.50 2.95
C VAL A 80 11.26 4.91 3.12
N ALA A 81 12.56 5.07 2.98
CA ALA A 81 13.17 6.38 3.19
C ALA A 81 12.93 7.36 2.04
N GLY A 82 12.59 6.85 0.88
CA GLY A 82 12.30 7.72 -0.26
C GLY A 82 13.54 8.23 -0.97
N ARG A 83 14.65 7.52 -0.83
CA ARG A 83 15.94 7.96 -1.41
C ARG A 83 16.19 7.45 -2.82
N ARG A 84 15.41 6.46 -3.24
CA ARG A 84 15.58 5.89 -4.58
C ARG A 84 14.74 6.68 -5.57
N ARG A 85 15.20 6.71 -6.82
CA ARG A 85 14.43 7.38 -7.87
C ARG A 85 13.04 6.80 -8.06
N SER A 86 12.91 5.49 -7.84
CA SER A 86 11.62 4.83 -7.97
C SER A 86 10.68 5.13 -6.81
N ASP A 87 11.18 5.71 -5.73
CA ASP A 87 10.35 6.04 -4.58
C ASP A 87 9.66 7.37 -4.82
N ARG A 88 8.43 7.48 -4.35
CA ARG A 88 7.65 8.72 -4.41
C ARG A 88 7.85 9.57 -3.16
N GLY A 89 8.96 9.38 -2.49
CA GLY A 89 9.25 10.03 -1.24
C GLY A 89 9.15 9.03 -0.10
N PRO A 90 9.28 9.49 1.14
CA PRO A 90 9.16 8.62 2.30
C PRO A 90 7.78 7.97 2.36
N ALA A 91 7.76 6.71 2.76
CA ALA A 91 6.51 5.97 2.80
C ALA A 91 6.52 4.92 3.89
N ILE A 92 5.33 4.46 4.25
CA ILE A 92 5.11 3.47 5.28
C ILE A 92 4.25 2.36 4.68
N GLY A 93 4.74 1.13 4.73
CA GLY A 93 3.96 -0.02 4.31
C GLY A 93 3.06 -0.48 5.43
N LEU A 94 1.76 -0.57 5.15
CA LEU A 94 0.75 -0.96 6.11
C LEU A 94 0.07 -2.25 5.67
N LEU A 95 -0.13 -3.15 6.62
CA LEU A 95 -0.88 -4.37 6.44
C LEU A 95 -2.17 -4.24 7.22
N PHE A 96 -3.30 -4.32 6.54
CA PHE A 96 -4.61 -4.18 7.18
C PHE A 96 -4.99 -5.42 7.97
N ASP A 97 -5.74 -5.21 9.04
CA ASP A 97 -6.53 -6.29 9.60
C ASP A 97 -7.61 -6.67 8.57
N PRO A 98 -8.08 -7.91 8.59
CA PRO A 98 -9.04 -8.35 7.57
C PRO A 98 -10.25 -7.42 7.50
N LEU A 99 -10.58 -7.01 6.28
CA LEU A 99 -11.75 -6.16 6.04
C LEU A 99 -13.02 -7.00 6.12
N PRO A 100 -14.15 -6.38 6.53
CA PRO A 100 -15.44 -7.05 6.41
C PRO A 100 -15.67 -7.49 4.97
N SER A 101 -16.40 -8.57 4.78
CA SER A 101 -16.60 -9.17 3.46
C SER A 101 -17.10 -8.18 2.41
N GLU A 102 -18.04 -7.32 2.80
CA GLU A 102 -18.60 -6.34 1.87
C GLU A 102 -17.55 -5.33 1.43
N ASP A 103 -16.76 -4.84 2.38
CA ASP A 103 -15.71 -3.87 2.10
C ASP A 103 -14.62 -4.51 1.24
N ASN A 104 -14.27 -5.75 1.56
CA ASN A 104 -13.27 -6.49 0.83
C ASN A 104 -13.69 -6.66 -0.63
N LEU A 105 -14.94 -7.03 -0.84
CA LEU A 105 -15.47 -7.21 -2.20
C LEU A 105 -15.46 -5.91 -2.97
N LEU A 106 -15.87 -4.83 -2.34
CA LEU A 106 -15.89 -3.52 -2.97
C LEU A 106 -14.48 -3.09 -3.37
N VAL A 107 -13.52 -3.21 -2.45
CA VAL A 107 -12.13 -2.84 -2.72
C VAL A 107 -11.59 -3.66 -3.89
N ARG A 108 -11.79 -4.97 -3.87
CA ARG A 108 -11.32 -5.84 -4.95
C ARG A 108 -11.91 -5.43 -6.29
N SER A 109 -13.22 -5.22 -6.32
CA SER A 109 -13.92 -4.91 -7.57
C SER A 109 -13.42 -3.60 -8.17
N MET A 110 -13.21 -2.60 -7.33
CA MET A 110 -12.78 -1.30 -7.83
C MET A 110 -11.32 -1.30 -8.22
N LEU A 111 -10.49 -2.03 -7.48
CA LEU A 111 -9.05 -2.05 -7.77
C LEU A 111 -8.70 -2.72 -9.08
N GLU A 112 -9.54 -3.61 -9.58
CA GLU A 112 -9.30 -4.24 -10.87
C GLU A 112 -9.20 -3.24 -12.01
N ARG A 113 -9.68 -2.05 -11.81
CA ARG A 113 -9.64 -0.98 -12.82
C ARG A 113 -8.32 -0.23 -12.85
N PHE A 114 -7.42 -0.52 -11.93
CA PHE A 114 -6.16 0.20 -11.81
C PHE A 114 -4.99 -0.72 -12.09
N PRO A 115 -3.86 -0.17 -12.59
CA PRO A 115 -2.72 -1.01 -12.93
C PRO A 115 -2.05 -1.57 -11.68
N PRO A 116 -1.47 -2.76 -11.77
CA PRO A 116 -0.73 -3.31 -10.64
C PRO A 116 0.51 -2.48 -10.35
N THR A 117 0.90 -2.48 -9.07
CA THR A 117 2.13 -1.83 -8.62
C THR A 117 3.23 -2.86 -8.57
N TYR A 118 4.36 -2.54 -9.16
CA TYR A 118 5.52 -3.43 -9.12
C TYR A 118 6.46 -2.95 -8.02
N PRO A 119 6.97 -3.87 -7.19
CA PRO A 119 7.96 -3.50 -6.19
C PRO A 119 9.20 -2.90 -6.85
N ALA A 120 9.80 -1.92 -6.20
CA ALA A 120 10.96 -1.25 -6.75
C ALA A 120 12.09 -2.24 -7.05
N ARG A 121 12.22 -3.26 -6.22
CA ARG A 121 13.24 -4.28 -6.43
C ARG A 121 13.00 -5.08 -7.70
N GLU A 122 11.79 -5.53 -7.91
CA GLU A 122 11.44 -6.25 -9.12
C GLU A 122 11.56 -5.35 -10.33
N LEU A 123 11.10 -4.13 -10.18
CA LEU A 123 11.17 -3.17 -11.25
C LEU A 123 12.62 -2.97 -11.69
N ARG A 124 13.53 -2.91 -10.73
CA ARG A 124 14.94 -2.74 -11.07
C ARG A 124 15.49 -3.94 -11.82
N ILE A 125 15.15 -5.14 -11.37
CA ILE A 125 15.58 -6.37 -12.03
C ILE A 125 14.98 -6.43 -13.42
N ASP A 126 13.70 -6.21 -13.49
CA ASP A 126 12.99 -6.21 -14.76
C ASP A 126 13.49 -5.12 -15.67
N TYR A 127 13.77 -3.97 -15.10
CA TYR A 127 14.27 -2.87 -15.86
C TYR A 127 15.61 -3.21 -16.47
N ALA A 128 16.50 -3.83 -15.71
CA ALA A 128 17.79 -4.21 -16.23
C ALA A 128 17.66 -5.21 -17.38
N ALA A 129 16.82 -6.23 -17.18
CA ALA A 129 16.56 -7.21 -18.22
C ALA A 129 15.86 -6.57 -19.41
N THR A 130 14.86 -5.77 -19.13
CA THR A 130 14.08 -5.12 -20.17
C THR A 130 14.93 -4.09 -20.91
N ALA A 131 15.72 -3.33 -20.18
CA ALA A 131 16.60 -2.36 -20.79
C ALA A 131 17.61 -3.03 -21.70
N ALA A 132 18.14 -4.18 -21.29
CA ALA A 132 19.02 -4.95 -22.14
C ALA A 132 18.30 -5.39 -23.40
N MET A 133 17.08 -5.87 -23.25
CA MET A 133 16.28 -6.30 -24.39
C MET A 133 15.91 -5.13 -25.28
N ILE A 134 15.54 -4.02 -24.69
CA ILE A 134 15.20 -2.82 -25.45
C ILE A 134 16.43 -2.28 -26.16
N ALA A 135 17.55 -2.27 -25.48
CA ALA A 135 18.80 -1.82 -26.11
C ALA A 135 19.18 -2.72 -27.26
N LEU A 136 18.82 -3.99 -27.19
CA LEU A 136 19.09 -4.92 -28.27
C LEU A 136 18.04 -4.83 -29.37
N SER A 137 16.91 -4.32 -29.05
CA SER A 137 15.84 -4.16 -30.02
C SER A 137 15.80 -2.73 -30.54
#